data_853267f4c746312496f6bf3906c8e7e8
#
_entry.id   853267f4c746312496f6bf3906c8e7e8
#
_cell.length_a   1.000
_cell.length_b   1.000
_cell.length_c   1.000
_cell.angle_alpha   90.00
_cell.angle_beta   90.00
_cell.angle_gamma   90.00
#
_symmetry.space_group_name_H-M   'P 1'
#
loop_
_entity.id
_entity.type
_entity.pdbx_description
1 polymer ?
#
loop_
_entity_poly.entity_id
_entity_poly.type
_entity_poly.pdbx_seq_one_letter_code
_entity_poly.pdbx_strand_id
1 'polypeptide(L)'
;MRIAILGAGAIGSYVGAALARGGADVSLIARGAHLAALREHGVTVLSPRGDFHVHPPATDEPSEIGPVDVVFLGLKAYSYPDCGPLLAPLLHETTAVVAAQNGVPWWYFHRHGGPYDGRRIEVVDPGGATTAAIAPERAIGCVVYCSTELEAPGVIRHGEGTRFSLGEPDRSVSERCQRLSEALVAGGLKAPVEPDLRDEIWIKLLGNAVFNPLSVLTRATLAAMCRHPGTRALAREGMLECLAIANALGAQPQIDIERRLEGAERVGEHRTSTLQDLEAGKRLELDALLVAVVELADLTDTPAPTLRGLAAASTLLAASLGLS
;
A
#
# COMPACT_ATOMS: atom_id res chain seq x y z
N MET A 1 -9.88 -12.58 17.55
CA MET A 1 -9.73 -11.20 17.01
C MET A 1 -10.72 -11.06 15.87
N ARG A 2 -11.60 -10.04 15.97
CA ARG A 2 -12.56 -9.70 14.90
C ARG A 2 -11.91 -8.69 13.94
N ILE A 3 -11.98 -8.98 12.65
CA ILE A 3 -11.30 -8.18 11.62
C ILE A 3 -12.29 -7.85 10.51
N ALA A 4 -12.42 -6.56 10.17
CA ALA A 4 -13.14 -6.13 8.99
C ALA A 4 -12.15 -5.75 7.87
N ILE A 5 -12.39 -6.24 6.67
CA ILE A 5 -11.62 -5.85 5.48
C ILE A 5 -12.43 -4.78 4.74
N LEU A 6 -12.09 -3.52 4.92
CA LEU A 6 -12.73 -2.42 4.20
C LEU A 6 -12.07 -2.25 2.83
N GLY A 7 -12.79 -2.65 1.79
CA GLY A 7 -12.27 -2.73 0.44
C GLY A 7 -11.70 -4.12 0.12
N ALA A 8 -12.58 -5.12 0.02
CA ALA A 8 -12.22 -6.48 -0.38
C ALA A 8 -11.95 -6.56 -1.90
N GLY A 9 -11.00 -5.75 -2.39
CA GLY A 9 -10.41 -5.88 -3.73
C GLY A 9 -9.37 -7.02 -3.78
N ALA A 10 -8.42 -6.98 -4.69
CA ALA A 10 -7.43 -8.05 -4.85
C ALA A 10 -6.62 -8.31 -3.56
N ILE A 11 -5.97 -7.27 -2.99
CA ILE A 11 -5.19 -7.38 -1.74
C ILE A 11 -6.11 -7.64 -0.56
N GLY A 12 -7.21 -6.89 -0.42
CA GLY A 12 -8.13 -7.05 0.71
C GLY A 12 -8.74 -8.44 0.77
N SER A 13 -9.23 -9.00 -0.35
CA SER A 13 -9.76 -10.35 -0.40
C SER A 13 -8.70 -11.41 -0.13
N TYR A 14 -7.48 -11.24 -0.63
CA TYR A 14 -6.37 -12.16 -0.36
C TYR A 14 -6.02 -12.22 1.14
N VAL A 15 -5.86 -11.04 1.77
CA VAL A 15 -5.56 -10.94 3.20
C VAL A 15 -6.73 -11.47 4.03
N GLY A 16 -7.96 -11.08 3.69
CA GLY A 16 -9.16 -11.57 4.38
C GLY A 16 -9.31 -13.08 4.29
N ALA A 17 -9.06 -13.66 3.11
CA ALA A 17 -9.08 -15.10 2.92
C ALA A 17 -7.97 -15.82 3.72
N ALA A 18 -6.75 -15.25 3.74
CA ALA A 18 -5.65 -15.80 4.53
C ALA A 18 -5.97 -15.78 6.03
N LEU A 19 -6.45 -14.64 6.55
CA LEU A 19 -6.86 -14.49 7.95
C LEU A 19 -7.99 -15.48 8.33
N ALA A 20 -9.03 -15.61 7.48
CA ALA A 20 -10.13 -16.56 7.71
C ALA A 20 -9.63 -18.00 7.72
N ARG A 21 -8.73 -18.37 6.80
CA ARG A 21 -8.05 -19.68 6.79
C ARG A 21 -7.25 -19.94 8.06
N GLY A 22 -6.65 -18.88 8.63
CA GLY A 22 -5.92 -18.92 9.89
C GLY A 22 -6.80 -18.97 11.14
N GLY A 23 -8.14 -18.97 11.00
CA GLY A 23 -9.10 -19.05 12.10
C GLY A 23 -9.49 -17.70 12.71
N ALA A 24 -9.15 -16.58 12.09
CA ALA A 24 -9.65 -15.27 12.54
C ALA A 24 -11.12 -15.08 12.15
N ASP A 25 -11.86 -14.30 12.95
CA ASP A 25 -13.23 -13.87 12.66
C ASP A 25 -13.18 -12.69 11.69
N VAL A 26 -13.41 -12.95 10.41
CA VAL A 26 -13.22 -11.99 9.32
C VAL A 26 -14.53 -11.66 8.64
N SER A 27 -14.79 -10.40 8.40
CA SER A 27 -15.88 -9.91 7.54
C SER A 27 -15.31 -9.09 6.38
N LEU A 28 -15.85 -9.30 5.17
CA LEU A 28 -15.42 -8.60 3.97
C LEU A 28 -16.40 -7.50 3.60
N ILE A 29 -15.88 -6.30 3.26
CA ILE A 29 -16.70 -5.21 2.77
C ILE A 29 -16.35 -4.97 1.30
N ALA A 30 -17.31 -5.25 0.40
CA ALA A 30 -17.19 -5.17 -1.04
C ALA A 30 -18.45 -4.59 -1.67
N ARG A 31 -18.45 -4.41 -2.99
CA ARG A 31 -19.59 -3.87 -3.75
C ARG A 31 -19.84 -4.64 -5.05
N GLY A 32 -21.04 -4.45 -5.59
CA GLY A 32 -21.40 -4.91 -6.93
C GLY A 32 -21.22 -6.41 -7.16
N ALA A 33 -20.81 -6.79 -8.37
CA ALA A 33 -20.68 -8.19 -8.77
C ALA A 33 -19.70 -8.98 -7.89
N HIS A 34 -18.65 -8.31 -7.38
CA HIS A 34 -17.69 -8.97 -6.48
C HIS A 34 -18.35 -9.33 -5.13
N LEU A 35 -19.13 -8.43 -4.54
CA LEU A 35 -19.89 -8.73 -3.32
C LEU A 35 -20.88 -9.88 -3.53
N ALA A 36 -21.62 -9.87 -4.65
CA ALA A 36 -22.55 -10.96 -4.96
C ALA A 36 -21.84 -12.32 -4.98
N ALA A 37 -20.69 -12.39 -5.67
CA ALA A 37 -19.89 -13.61 -5.71
C ALA A 37 -19.32 -14.02 -4.35
N LEU A 38 -18.87 -13.05 -3.52
CA LEU A 38 -18.39 -13.32 -2.17
C LEU A 38 -19.49 -13.89 -1.26
N ARG A 39 -20.72 -13.37 -1.38
CA ARG A 39 -21.88 -13.88 -0.62
C ARG A 39 -22.30 -15.27 -1.06
N GLU A 40 -22.28 -15.55 -2.36
CA GLU A 40 -22.73 -16.83 -2.91
C GLU A 40 -21.66 -17.92 -2.84
N HIS A 41 -20.42 -17.58 -3.19
CA HIS A 41 -19.35 -18.55 -3.40
C HIS A 41 -18.12 -18.33 -2.50
N GLY A 42 -18.07 -17.27 -1.68
CA GLY A 42 -16.89 -16.96 -0.87
C GLY A 42 -15.70 -16.47 -1.71
N VAL A 43 -14.49 -16.67 -1.18
CA VAL A 43 -13.22 -16.29 -1.83
C VAL A 43 -12.45 -17.52 -2.26
N THR A 44 -12.15 -17.63 -3.54
CA THR A 44 -11.20 -18.60 -4.09
C THR A 44 -9.89 -17.91 -4.35
N VAL A 45 -8.80 -18.39 -3.79
CA VAL A 45 -7.43 -17.93 -4.02
C VAL A 45 -6.70 -18.97 -4.86
N LEU A 46 -6.31 -18.56 -6.08
CA LEU A 46 -5.44 -19.34 -6.95
C LEU A 46 -4.00 -18.92 -6.71
N SER A 47 -3.13 -19.83 -6.29
CA SER A 47 -1.79 -19.48 -5.82
C SER A 47 -0.76 -20.54 -6.19
N PRO A 48 0.46 -20.14 -6.63
CA PRO A 48 1.57 -21.07 -6.85
C PRO A 48 2.00 -21.80 -5.56
N ARG A 49 1.48 -21.37 -4.39
CA ARG A 49 1.72 -21.99 -3.08
C ARG A 49 0.62 -22.96 -2.66
N GLY A 50 -0.32 -23.25 -3.54
CA GLY A 50 -1.52 -24.06 -3.33
C GLY A 50 -2.78 -23.20 -3.27
N ASP A 51 -3.77 -23.64 -4.03
CA ASP A 51 -5.09 -22.99 -4.07
C ASP A 51 -5.85 -23.26 -2.77
N PHE A 52 -6.68 -22.32 -2.39
CA PHE A 52 -7.56 -22.50 -1.25
C PHE A 52 -8.86 -21.72 -1.38
N HIS A 53 -9.84 -22.10 -0.61
CA HIS A 53 -11.15 -21.50 -0.60
C HIS A 53 -11.62 -21.28 0.84
N VAL A 54 -12.28 -20.14 1.08
CA VAL A 54 -12.92 -19.76 2.35
C VAL A 54 -14.22 -19.01 2.08
N HIS A 55 -15.13 -19.02 3.05
CA HIS A 55 -16.42 -18.34 2.91
C HIS A 55 -16.71 -17.41 4.11
N PRO A 56 -15.91 -16.34 4.31
CA PRO A 56 -16.20 -15.35 5.34
C PRO A 56 -17.44 -14.53 4.97
N PRO A 57 -18.20 -14.02 5.96
CA PRO A 57 -19.30 -13.09 5.74
C PRO A 57 -18.87 -11.90 4.88
N ALA A 58 -19.76 -11.44 3.96
CA ALA A 58 -19.50 -10.31 3.08
C ALA A 58 -20.70 -9.37 3.02
N THR A 59 -20.45 -8.06 3.13
CA THR A 59 -21.49 -7.03 3.07
C THR A 59 -20.99 -5.75 2.38
N ASP A 60 -21.89 -4.88 1.96
CA ASP A 60 -21.64 -3.49 1.57
C ASP A 60 -22.01 -2.50 2.69
N GLU A 61 -22.64 -2.99 3.77
CA GLU A 61 -23.10 -2.21 4.91
C GLU A 61 -22.24 -2.48 6.16
N PRO A 62 -21.21 -1.66 6.46
CA PRO A 62 -20.35 -1.85 7.63
C PRO A 62 -21.09 -1.92 8.96
N SER A 63 -22.25 -1.27 9.08
CA SER A 63 -23.11 -1.29 10.27
C SER A 63 -23.63 -2.68 10.64
N GLU A 64 -23.74 -3.61 9.68
CA GLU A 64 -24.11 -5.02 9.93
C GLU A 64 -23.01 -5.79 10.66
N ILE A 65 -21.75 -5.35 10.53
CA ILE A 65 -20.60 -5.96 11.21
C ILE A 65 -20.49 -5.41 12.64
N GLY A 66 -20.66 -4.11 12.81
CA GLY A 66 -20.42 -3.42 14.08
C GLY A 66 -18.93 -3.33 14.45
N PRO A 67 -18.60 -2.89 15.68
CA PRO A 67 -17.23 -2.67 16.10
C PRO A 67 -16.34 -3.91 16.06
N VAL A 68 -15.10 -3.74 15.59
CA VAL A 68 -14.10 -4.80 15.43
C VAL A 68 -12.76 -4.44 16.08
N ASP A 69 -11.90 -5.42 16.33
CA ASP A 69 -10.55 -5.18 16.87
C ASP A 69 -9.65 -4.50 15.84
N VAL A 70 -9.77 -4.89 14.57
CA VAL A 70 -8.94 -4.39 13.48
C VAL A 70 -9.77 -4.13 12.23
N VAL A 71 -9.59 -2.96 11.62
CA VAL A 71 -10.02 -2.68 10.24
C VAL A 71 -8.80 -2.69 9.34
N PHE A 72 -8.78 -3.61 8.38
CA PHE A 72 -7.76 -3.66 7.34
C PHE A 72 -8.27 -2.92 6.10
N LEU A 73 -7.58 -1.85 5.71
CA LEU A 73 -7.93 -1.04 4.53
C LEU A 73 -7.29 -1.64 3.27
N GLY A 74 -8.09 -2.31 2.47
CA GLY A 74 -7.72 -2.76 1.12
C GLY A 74 -8.10 -1.75 0.03
N LEU A 75 -8.35 -0.50 0.43
CA LEU A 75 -8.67 0.62 -0.46
C LEU A 75 -7.40 1.24 -1.04
N LYS A 76 -7.55 1.93 -2.17
CA LYS A 76 -6.50 2.81 -2.69
C LYS A 76 -6.37 4.07 -1.83
N ALA A 77 -5.15 4.62 -1.66
CA ALA A 77 -4.88 5.77 -0.79
C ALA A 77 -5.77 6.99 -1.07
N TYR A 78 -6.07 7.26 -2.33
CA TYR A 78 -6.94 8.37 -2.73
C TYR A 78 -8.41 8.25 -2.25
N SER A 79 -8.81 7.10 -1.72
CA SER A 79 -10.15 6.87 -1.16
C SER A 79 -10.20 7.06 0.36
N TYR A 80 -9.09 7.31 1.02
CA TYR A 80 -9.03 7.42 2.48
C TYR A 80 -9.74 8.68 3.02
N PRO A 81 -9.65 9.86 2.37
CA PRO A 81 -10.36 11.05 2.85
C PRO A 81 -11.87 10.83 3.00
N ASP A 82 -12.47 9.99 2.16
CA ASP A 82 -13.91 9.76 2.10
C ASP A 82 -14.36 8.48 2.84
N CYS A 83 -13.44 7.72 3.46
CA CYS A 83 -13.80 6.44 4.07
C CYS A 83 -14.45 6.57 5.47
N GLY A 84 -14.45 7.74 6.07
CA GLY A 84 -14.96 7.98 7.42
C GLY A 84 -16.36 7.41 7.70
N PRO A 85 -17.37 7.65 6.85
CA PRO A 85 -18.72 7.08 7.05
C PRO A 85 -18.76 5.55 7.03
N LEU A 86 -17.91 4.92 6.23
CA LEU A 86 -17.79 3.44 6.16
C LEU A 86 -17.01 2.87 7.35
N LEU A 87 -16.08 3.66 7.87
CA LEU A 87 -15.21 3.25 8.96
C LEU A 87 -15.90 3.40 10.33
N ALA A 88 -16.67 4.47 10.53
CA ALA A 88 -17.27 4.81 11.82
C ALA A 88 -18.05 3.66 12.51
N PRO A 89 -18.90 2.87 11.80
CA PRO A 89 -19.61 1.76 12.43
C PRO A 89 -18.71 0.62 12.90
N LEU A 90 -17.49 0.52 12.39
CA LEU A 90 -16.53 -0.54 12.69
C LEU A 90 -15.64 -0.22 13.89
N LEU A 91 -15.66 1.04 14.36
CA LEU A 91 -14.74 1.52 15.38
C LEU A 91 -15.32 1.39 16.79
N HIS A 92 -14.48 0.92 17.71
CA HIS A 92 -14.60 1.18 19.16
C HIS A 92 -13.34 1.92 19.63
N GLU A 93 -13.20 2.13 20.93
CA GLU A 93 -12.12 2.94 21.51
C GLU A 93 -10.72 2.46 21.07
N THR A 94 -10.48 1.16 21.04
CA THR A 94 -9.16 0.55 20.78
C THR A 94 -9.03 -0.09 19.41
N THR A 95 -10.00 0.08 18.50
CA THR A 95 -9.91 -0.47 17.14
C THR A 95 -8.66 0.07 16.42
N ALA A 96 -7.82 -0.83 15.93
CA ALA A 96 -6.69 -0.50 15.08
C ALA A 96 -7.12 -0.42 13.59
N VAL A 97 -6.49 0.48 12.84
CA VAL A 97 -6.71 0.65 11.40
C VAL A 97 -5.40 0.37 10.67
N VAL A 98 -5.38 -0.68 9.87
CA VAL A 98 -4.21 -1.11 9.09
C VAL A 98 -4.32 -0.58 7.68
N ALA A 99 -3.41 0.30 7.28
CA ALA A 99 -3.37 0.84 5.93
C ALA A 99 -2.35 0.09 5.08
N ALA A 100 -2.83 -0.77 4.19
CA ALA A 100 -2.00 -1.55 3.26
C ALA A 100 -1.76 -0.79 1.94
N GLN A 101 -1.55 0.52 2.01
CA GLN A 101 -1.31 1.36 0.85
C GLN A 101 0.13 1.28 0.35
N ASN A 102 0.31 1.61 -0.92
CA ASN A 102 1.62 1.92 -1.47
C ASN A 102 1.95 3.41 -1.26
N GLY A 103 3.23 3.73 -1.15
CA GLY A 103 3.69 5.12 -1.04
C GLY A 103 3.75 5.66 0.40
N VAL A 104 3.82 6.98 0.49
CA VAL A 104 3.90 7.70 1.77
C VAL A 104 2.54 7.68 2.46
N PRO A 105 2.44 7.20 3.73
CA PRO A 105 1.18 7.18 4.45
C PRO A 105 0.86 8.53 5.09
N TRP A 106 -0.43 8.83 5.30
CA TRP A 106 -0.88 10.09 5.94
C TRP A 106 -0.33 10.25 7.37
N TRP A 107 -0.12 9.14 8.08
CA TRP A 107 0.40 9.11 9.46
C TRP A 107 1.92 9.23 9.54
N TYR A 108 2.63 9.44 8.43
CA TYR A 108 4.10 9.37 8.35
C TYR A 108 4.81 10.17 9.45
N PHE A 109 4.34 11.37 9.75
CA PHE A 109 4.91 12.23 10.80
C PHE A 109 4.22 12.11 12.17
N HIS A 110 3.25 11.23 12.33
CA HIS A 110 2.64 10.99 13.64
C HIS A 110 3.65 10.30 14.58
N ARG A 111 3.93 10.93 15.74
CA ARG A 111 4.95 10.47 16.69
C ARG A 111 6.31 10.15 16.03
N HIS A 112 6.66 10.93 15.04
CA HIS A 112 7.88 10.77 14.28
C HIS A 112 9.10 11.12 15.13
N GLY A 113 8.94 12.13 15.99
CA GLY A 113 10.03 12.78 16.71
C GLY A 113 10.82 13.75 15.82
N GLY A 114 11.59 14.64 16.46
CA GLY A 114 12.39 15.63 15.75
C GLY A 114 11.58 16.78 15.14
N PRO A 115 12.15 17.52 14.16
CA PRO A 115 11.59 18.78 13.68
C PRO A 115 10.32 18.66 12.84
N TYR A 116 10.02 17.46 12.37
CA TYR A 116 8.86 17.19 11.51
C TYR A 116 7.70 16.52 12.24
N ASP A 117 7.83 16.27 13.56
CA ASP A 117 6.79 15.57 14.32
C ASP A 117 5.44 16.27 14.23
N GLY A 118 4.39 15.48 13.96
CA GLY A 118 3.02 15.97 13.81
C GLY A 118 2.76 16.79 12.54
N ARG A 119 3.73 16.94 11.64
CA ARG A 119 3.48 17.60 10.35
C ARG A 119 2.53 16.79 9.47
N ARG A 120 1.72 17.50 8.70
CA ARG A 120 0.88 16.92 7.66
C ARG A 120 1.60 16.96 6.32
N ILE A 121 1.42 15.90 5.54
CA ILE A 121 1.82 15.83 4.14
C ILE A 121 0.54 16.09 3.33
N GLU A 122 0.47 17.26 2.71
CA GLU A 122 -0.78 17.77 2.12
C GLU A 122 -1.29 16.88 0.99
N VAL A 123 -0.38 16.30 0.21
CA VAL A 123 -0.72 15.43 -0.92
C VAL A 123 -1.48 14.15 -0.50
N VAL A 124 -1.15 13.57 0.66
CA VAL A 124 -1.80 12.34 1.15
C VAL A 124 -2.84 12.57 2.24
N ASP A 125 -2.92 13.79 2.74
CA ASP A 125 -3.90 14.22 3.73
C ASP A 125 -4.42 15.64 3.41
N PRO A 126 -5.09 15.83 2.28
CA PRO A 126 -5.50 17.16 1.80
C PRO A 126 -6.44 17.83 2.80
N GLY A 127 -6.01 19.00 3.29
CA GLY A 127 -6.75 19.76 4.31
C GLY A 127 -6.96 19.02 5.64
N GLY A 128 -6.29 17.88 5.89
CA GLY A 128 -6.50 17.04 7.08
C GLY A 128 -7.68 16.08 6.96
N ALA A 129 -8.22 15.86 5.75
CA ALA A 129 -9.41 15.04 5.54
C ALA A 129 -9.15 13.56 5.86
N THR A 130 -7.97 13.03 5.51
CA THR A 130 -7.60 11.65 5.82
C THR A 130 -7.45 11.47 7.33
N THR A 131 -6.76 12.40 8.00
CA THR A 131 -6.63 12.41 9.48
C THR A 131 -7.98 12.52 10.18
N ALA A 132 -8.93 13.30 9.66
CA ALA A 132 -10.27 13.40 10.19
C ALA A 132 -11.07 12.10 10.01
N ALA A 133 -10.89 11.40 8.90
CA ALA A 133 -11.51 10.10 8.63
C ALA A 133 -10.87 8.97 9.45
N ILE A 134 -9.54 8.99 9.58
CA ILE A 134 -8.73 7.94 10.20
C ILE A 134 -7.72 8.58 11.15
N ALA A 135 -8.05 8.65 12.43
CA ALA A 135 -7.15 9.20 13.45
C ALA A 135 -5.81 8.45 13.44
N PRO A 136 -4.65 9.15 13.33
CA PRO A 136 -3.34 8.52 13.23
C PRO A 136 -2.97 7.61 14.40
N GLU A 137 -3.56 7.81 15.58
CA GLU A 137 -3.38 6.98 16.79
C GLU A 137 -3.91 5.56 16.59
N ARG A 138 -4.83 5.38 15.66
CA ARG A 138 -5.38 4.06 15.30
C ARG A 138 -4.50 3.31 14.29
N ALA A 139 -3.59 4.02 13.62
CA ALA A 139 -2.83 3.44 12.55
C ALA A 139 -1.88 2.33 13.02
N ILE A 140 -1.90 1.21 12.31
CA ILE A 140 -0.78 0.27 12.20
C ILE A 140 -0.31 0.37 10.74
N GLY A 141 0.94 0.72 10.55
CA GLY A 141 1.53 0.75 9.22
C GLY A 141 1.71 -0.65 8.66
N CYS A 142 1.54 -0.80 7.34
CA CYS A 142 1.71 -2.08 6.67
C CYS A 142 2.37 -1.89 5.30
N VAL A 143 3.56 -2.46 5.12
CA VAL A 143 4.24 -2.51 3.82
C VAL A 143 3.99 -3.87 3.17
N VAL A 144 3.34 -3.86 2.00
CA VAL A 144 2.88 -5.06 1.31
C VAL A 144 3.87 -5.48 0.22
N TYR A 145 4.44 -6.67 0.35
CA TYR A 145 5.26 -7.32 -0.68
C TYR A 145 4.52 -8.55 -1.19
N CYS A 146 3.45 -8.29 -1.93
CA CYS A 146 2.55 -9.30 -2.47
C CYS A 146 1.96 -8.79 -3.78
N SER A 147 1.91 -9.66 -4.78
CA SER A 147 1.24 -9.40 -6.05
C SER A 147 -0.05 -10.21 -6.11
N THR A 148 -1.17 -9.52 -6.24
CA THR A 148 -2.50 -10.14 -6.37
C THR A 148 -3.31 -9.41 -7.43
N GLU A 149 -4.17 -10.16 -8.10
CA GLU A 149 -5.10 -9.68 -9.10
C GLU A 149 -6.50 -10.22 -8.83
N LEU A 150 -7.52 -9.42 -9.08
CA LEU A 150 -8.91 -9.86 -9.10
C LEU A 150 -9.17 -10.46 -10.49
N GLU A 151 -9.06 -11.79 -10.61
CA GLU A 151 -9.22 -12.49 -11.87
C GLU A 151 -10.68 -12.53 -12.34
N ALA A 152 -11.57 -12.75 -11.38
CA ALA A 152 -13.02 -12.70 -11.56
C ALA A 152 -13.69 -12.34 -10.23
N PRO A 153 -14.95 -11.95 -10.20
CA PRO A 153 -15.69 -11.79 -8.95
C PRO A 153 -15.56 -13.03 -8.06
N GLY A 154 -15.08 -12.86 -6.81
CA GLY A 154 -14.84 -13.96 -5.87
C GLY A 154 -13.53 -14.74 -6.09
N VAL A 155 -12.77 -14.49 -7.17
CA VAL A 155 -11.55 -15.24 -7.52
C VAL A 155 -10.32 -14.32 -7.51
N ILE A 156 -9.37 -14.60 -6.64
CA ILE A 156 -8.12 -13.86 -6.50
C ILE A 156 -6.96 -14.70 -7.02
N ARG A 157 -6.23 -14.16 -7.97
CA ARG A 157 -4.94 -14.72 -8.40
C ARG A 157 -3.81 -14.11 -7.57
N HIS A 158 -3.14 -14.94 -6.79
CA HIS A 158 -1.89 -14.61 -6.11
C HIS A 158 -0.72 -14.96 -7.02
N GLY A 159 0.09 -13.97 -7.38
CA GLY A 159 1.28 -14.15 -8.21
C GLY A 159 2.49 -14.52 -7.36
N GLU A 160 3.00 -13.58 -6.61
CA GLU A 160 4.21 -13.75 -5.80
C GLU A 160 4.17 -12.92 -4.51
N GLY A 161 5.08 -13.27 -3.59
CA GLY A 161 5.24 -12.57 -2.31
C GLY A 161 4.12 -12.90 -1.32
N THR A 162 4.46 -12.85 -0.03
CA THR A 162 3.49 -13.08 1.06
C THR A 162 3.82 -12.21 2.26
N ARG A 163 4.74 -11.23 2.12
CA ARG A 163 5.20 -10.43 3.24
C ARG A 163 4.36 -9.18 3.38
N PHE A 164 3.90 -8.96 4.60
CA PHE A 164 3.18 -7.80 5.09
C PHE A 164 3.91 -7.28 6.32
N SER A 165 4.90 -6.42 6.14
CA SER A 165 5.67 -5.86 7.26
C SER A 165 4.81 -4.86 8.01
N LEU A 166 4.65 -5.06 9.31
CA LEU A 166 3.82 -4.26 10.20
C LEU A 166 4.69 -3.38 11.09
N GLY A 167 4.17 -2.27 11.58
CA GLY A 167 4.83 -1.45 12.58
C GLY A 167 3.97 -0.31 13.09
N GLU A 168 4.25 0.12 14.32
CA GLU A 168 3.60 1.28 14.91
C GLU A 168 4.24 2.58 14.43
N PRO A 169 3.46 3.67 14.27
CA PRO A 169 4.02 4.98 13.91
C PRO A 169 5.04 5.51 14.91
N ASP A 170 4.94 5.14 16.19
CA ASP A 170 5.83 5.60 17.27
C ASP A 170 7.05 4.67 17.52
N ARG A 171 7.29 3.71 16.63
CA ARG A 171 8.36 2.72 16.73
C ARG A 171 8.23 1.75 17.91
N SER A 172 7.08 1.72 18.60
CA SER A 172 6.83 0.74 19.65
C SER A 172 6.51 -0.64 19.06
N VAL A 173 6.75 -1.67 19.85
CA VAL A 173 6.30 -3.04 19.55
C VAL A 173 5.07 -3.31 20.41
N SER A 174 3.91 -2.97 19.90
CA SER A 174 2.64 -3.06 20.64
C SER A 174 2.03 -4.46 20.60
N GLU A 175 1.22 -4.78 21.61
CA GLU A 175 0.47 -6.04 21.64
C GLU A 175 -0.52 -6.14 20.47
N ARG A 176 -1.18 -5.03 20.08
CA ARG A 176 -2.12 -5.02 18.94
C ARG A 176 -1.43 -5.38 17.62
N CYS A 177 -0.21 -4.88 17.42
CA CYS A 177 0.58 -5.18 16.24
C CYS A 177 1.07 -6.63 16.25
N GLN A 178 1.51 -7.16 17.39
CA GLN A 178 1.92 -8.56 17.54
C GLN A 178 0.77 -9.52 17.29
N ARG A 179 -0.41 -9.30 17.89
CA ARG A 179 -1.60 -10.12 17.67
C ARG A 179 -2.04 -10.15 16.21
N LEU A 180 -1.95 -9.01 15.52
CA LEU A 180 -2.23 -8.96 14.07
C LEU A 180 -1.20 -9.76 13.28
N SER A 181 0.08 -9.64 13.61
CA SER A 181 1.16 -10.43 13.01
C SER A 181 0.90 -11.94 13.16
N GLU A 182 0.59 -12.40 14.37
CA GLU A 182 0.27 -13.80 14.67
C GLU A 182 -0.91 -14.30 13.83
N ALA A 183 -1.97 -13.50 13.70
CA ALA A 183 -3.13 -13.86 12.89
C ALA A 183 -2.79 -13.98 11.39
N LEU A 184 -2.00 -13.06 10.85
CA LEU A 184 -1.52 -13.13 9.46
C LEU A 184 -0.62 -14.35 9.24
N VAL A 185 0.28 -14.65 10.18
CA VAL A 185 1.17 -15.82 10.13
C VAL A 185 0.36 -17.12 10.21
N ALA A 186 -0.64 -17.22 11.07
CA ALA A 186 -1.56 -18.36 11.10
C ALA A 186 -2.27 -18.58 9.77
N GLY A 187 -2.57 -17.50 9.04
CA GLY A 187 -3.10 -17.51 7.68
C GLY A 187 -2.10 -17.90 6.59
N GLY A 188 -0.82 -18.13 6.95
CA GLY A 188 0.25 -18.52 6.01
C GLY A 188 0.98 -17.35 5.34
N LEU A 189 0.81 -16.13 5.86
CA LEU A 189 1.53 -14.95 5.42
C LEU A 189 2.80 -14.75 6.26
N LYS A 190 3.72 -13.92 5.76
CA LYS A 190 4.86 -13.41 6.54
C LYS A 190 4.52 -12.02 7.03
N ALA A 191 4.47 -11.82 8.33
CA ALA A 191 4.06 -10.54 8.91
C ALA A 191 5.03 -10.08 10.01
N PRO A 192 6.30 -9.76 9.67
CA PRO A 192 7.24 -9.27 10.68
C PRO A 192 6.76 -7.93 11.24
N VAL A 193 7.00 -7.73 12.54
CA VAL A 193 6.81 -6.43 13.21
C VAL A 193 8.15 -5.71 13.19
N GLU A 194 8.19 -4.61 12.45
CA GLU A 194 9.40 -3.81 12.24
C GLU A 194 9.42 -2.67 13.25
N PRO A 195 10.50 -2.53 14.03
CA PRO A 195 10.66 -1.42 14.98
C PRO A 195 10.68 -0.05 14.31
N ASP A 196 11.23 0.05 13.11
CA ASP A 196 11.14 1.25 12.27
C ASP A 196 10.59 0.92 10.88
N LEU A 197 9.26 0.95 10.79
CA LEU A 197 8.57 0.67 9.53
C LEU A 197 8.86 1.73 8.45
N ARG A 198 9.33 2.93 8.82
CA ARG A 198 9.67 3.97 7.85
C ARG A 198 10.82 3.55 6.94
N ASP A 199 11.79 2.82 7.47
CA ASP A 199 12.88 2.27 6.65
C ASP A 199 12.32 1.30 5.58
N GLU A 200 11.41 0.41 5.95
CA GLU A 200 10.73 -0.49 5.01
C GLU A 200 9.87 0.26 3.97
N ILE A 201 9.18 1.34 4.41
CA ILE A 201 8.46 2.21 3.48
C ILE A 201 9.40 2.78 2.43
N TRP A 202 10.55 3.33 2.83
CA TRP A 202 11.52 3.89 1.91
C TRP A 202 12.18 2.83 1.03
N ILE A 203 12.53 1.66 1.56
CA ILE A 203 13.07 0.54 0.77
C ILE A 203 12.13 0.19 -0.39
N LYS A 204 10.83 0.12 -0.13
CA LYS A 204 9.83 -0.14 -1.17
C LYS A 204 9.64 1.08 -2.08
N LEU A 205 9.58 2.27 -1.50
CA LEU A 205 9.28 3.51 -2.18
C LEU A 205 10.38 3.91 -3.18
N LEU A 206 11.67 3.63 -2.88
CA LEU A 206 12.77 3.83 -3.83
C LEU A 206 12.48 3.19 -5.21
N GLY A 207 11.90 1.99 -5.22
CA GLY A 207 11.49 1.36 -6.47
C GLY A 207 10.21 1.96 -7.05
N ASN A 208 9.20 2.12 -6.21
CA ASN A 208 7.87 2.52 -6.67
C ASN A 208 7.80 3.98 -7.13
N ALA A 209 8.49 4.92 -6.44
CA ALA A 209 8.51 6.33 -6.82
C ALA A 209 9.20 6.57 -8.17
N VAL A 210 9.99 5.62 -8.64
CA VAL A 210 10.75 5.74 -9.88
C VAL A 210 10.19 4.84 -10.98
N PHE A 211 10.09 3.53 -10.75
CA PHE A 211 9.67 2.60 -11.78
C PHE A 211 8.20 2.73 -12.15
N ASN A 212 7.31 3.03 -11.19
CA ASN A 212 5.90 3.14 -11.51
C ASN A 212 5.61 4.30 -12.48
N PRO A 213 6.02 5.56 -12.21
CA PRO A 213 5.83 6.64 -13.18
C PRO A 213 6.60 6.42 -14.48
N LEU A 214 7.82 5.89 -14.42
CA LEU A 214 8.60 5.59 -15.62
C LEU A 214 7.91 4.54 -16.50
N SER A 215 7.34 3.50 -15.91
CA SER A 215 6.59 2.46 -16.64
C SER A 215 5.32 3.02 -17.31
N VAL A 216 4.63 3.94 -16.65
CA VAL A 216 3.44 4.62 -17.19
C VAL A 216 3.81 5.48 -18.42
N LEU A 217 4.92 6.21 -18.33
CA LEU A 217 5.40 7.08 -19.42
C LEU A 217 5.93 6.27 -20.61
N THR A 218 6.58 5.12 -20.37
CA THR A 218 7.26 4.33 -21.41
C THR A 218 6.47 3.12 -21.89
N ARG A 219 5.44 2.70 -21.14
CA ARG A 219 4.72 1.43 -21.33
C ARG A 219 5.63 0.19 -21.21
N ALA A 220 6.80 0.34 -20.59
CA ALA A 220 7.82 -0.70 -20.50
C ALA A 220 7.70 -1.54 -19.24
N THR A 221 8.20 -2.77 -19.31
CA THR A 221 8.35 -3.68 -18.18
C THR A 221 9.58 -3.31 -17.33
N LEU A 222 9.69 -3.87 -16.12
CA LEU A 222 10.84 -3.64 -15.25
C LEU A 222 12.16 -4.02 -15.94
N ALA A 223 12.20 -5.20 -16.58
CA ALA A 223 13.40 -5.63 -17.29
C ALA A 223 13.75 -4.69 -18.44
N ALA A 224 12.77 -4.26 -19.24
CA ALA A 224 13.01 -3.34 -20.36
C ALA A 224 13.57 -2.00 -19.90
N MET A 225 13.01 -1.42 -18.82
CA MET A 225 13.51 -0.17 -18.24
C MET A 225 14.93 -0.29 -17.67
N CYS A 226 15.26 -1.44 -17.06
CA CYS A 226 16.60 -1.67 -16.48
C CYS A 226 17.66 -1.97 -17.55
N ARG A 227 17.30 -2.60 -18.67
CA ARG A 227 18.22 -2.91 -19.77
C ARG A 227 18.53 -1.72 -20.68
N HIS A 228 17.60 -0.77 -20.78
CA HIS A 228 17.82 0.42 -21.59
C HIS A 228 18.70 1.42 -20.82
N PRO A 229 19.89 1.79 -21.34
CA PRO A 229 20.87 2.57 -20.56
C PRO A 229 20.34 3.91 -20.03
N GLY A 230 19.56 4.63 -20.84
CA GLY A 230 19.01 5.94 -20.45
C GLY A 230 17.97 5.83 -19.31
N THR A 231 17.05 4.86 -19.36
CA THR A 231 16.05 4.67 -18.31
C THR A 231 16.66 4.04 -17.05
N ARG A 232 17.69 3.19 -17.19
CA ARG A 232 18.45 2.69 -16.02
C ARG A 232 19.17 3.82 -15.30
N ALA A 233 19.82 4.73 -16.05
CA ALA A 233 20.49 5.91 -15.47
C ALA A 233 19.47 6.83 -14.77
N LEU A 234 18.33 7.11 -15.42
CA LEU A 234 17.25 7.90 -14.83
C LEU A 234 16.69 7.25 -13.55
N ALA A 235 16.50 5.93 -13.57
CA ALA A 235 16.04 5.19 -12.39
C ALA A 235 17.05 5.26 -11.24
N ARG A 236 18.33 5.15 -11.54
CA ARG A 236 19.41 5.28 -10.55
C ARG A 236 19.41 6.65 -9.89
N GLU A 237 19.35 7.71 -10.67
CA GLU A 237 19.33 9.08 -10.14
C GLU A 237 18.08 9.34 -9.29
N GLY A 238 16.90 8.95 -9.74
CA GLY A 238 15.67 9.07 -8.95
C GLY A 238 15.71 8.29 -7.62
N MET A 239 16.33 7.09 -7.61
CA MET A 239 16.53 6.34 -6.38
C MET A 239 17.52 7.01 -5.42
N LEU A 240 18.59 7.64 -5.93
CA LEU A 240 19.53 8.42 -5.12
C LEU A 240 18.86 9.64 -4.50
N GLU A 241 17.99 10.34 -5.26
CA GLU A 241 17.19 11.45 -4.75
C GLU A 241 16.24 10.98 -3.63
N CYS A 242 15.51 9.85 -3.84
CA CYS A 242 14.66 9.25 -2.80
C CYS A 242 15.45 8.91 -1.53
N LEU A 243 16.65 8.32 -1.67
CA LEU A 243 17.51 7.96 -0.54
C LEU A 243 17.98 9.21 0.22
N ALA A 244 18.33 10.28 -0.48
CA ALA A 244 18.72 11.55 0.13
C ALA A 244 17.57 12.16 0.95
N ILE A 245 16.33 12.14 0.41
CA ILE A 245 15.13 12.61 1.11
C ILE A 245 14.86 11.75 2.36
N ALA A 246 14.93 10.41 2.23
CA ALA A 246 14.75 9.49 3.34
C ALA A 246 15.72 9.80 4.50
N ASN A 247 17.01 9.97 4.17
CA ASN A 247 18.05 10.29 5.15
C ASN A 247 17.82 11.66 5.80
N ALA A 248 17.41 12.67 5.05
CA ALA A 248 17.09 13.99 5.58
C ALA A 248 15.89 13.98 6.55
N LEU A 249 14.98 13.01 6.39
CA LEU A 249 13.85 12.74 7.29
C LEU A 249 14.22 11.84 8.46
N GLY A 250 15.47 11.36 8.55
CA GLY A 250 15.95 10.50 9.64
C GLY A 250 15.70 9.01 9.44
N ALA A 251 15.13 8.57 8.31
CA ALA A 251 15.09 7.17 7.94
C ALA A 251 16.46 6.71 7.42
N GLN A 252 16.80 5.45 7.64
CA GLN A 252 18.11 4.88 7.25
C GLN A 252 17.92 3.57 6.48
N PRO A 253 17.25 3.59 5.32
CA PRO A 253 17.01 2.37 4.56
C PRO A 253 18.35 1.76 4.10
N GLN A 254 18.64 0.56 4.58
CA GLN A 254 19.86 -0.16 4.23
C GLN A 254 19.70 -0.81 2.86
N ILE A 255 20.04 -0.07 1.80
CA ILE A 255 19.82 -0.51 0.43
C ILE A 255 21.02 -0.17 -0.47
N ASP A 256 21.39 -1.12 -1.31
CA ASP A 256 22.31 -0.94 -2.42
C ASP A 256 21.51 -0.71 -3.70
N ILE A 257 21.65 0.48 -4.29
CA ILE A 257 20.88 0.89 -5.46
C ILE A 257 21.20 0.02 -6.68
N GLU A 258 22.47 -0.36 -6.89
CA GLU A 258 22.83 -1.23 -8.03
C GLU A 258 22.21 -2.62 -7.87
N ARG A 259 22.28 -3.21 -6.69
CA ARG A 259 21.58 -4.47 -6.39
C ARG A 259 20.06 -4.36 -6.55
N ARG A 260 19.49 -3.19 -6.22
CA ARG A 260 18.06 -2.93 -6.41
C ARG A 260 17.68 -2.91 -7.89
N LEU A 261 18.47 -2.24 -8.73
CA LEU A 261 18.30 -2.20 -10.19
C LEU A 261 18.45 -3.59 -10.80
N GLU A 262 19.50 -4.34 -10.41
CA GLU A 262 19.70 -5.73 -10.85
C GLU A 262 18.53 -6.64 -10.39
N GLY A 263 18.03 -6.42 -9.17
CA GLY A 263 16.86 -7.11 -8.65
C GLY A 263 15.62 -6.85 -9.51
N ALA A 264 15.36 -5.59 -9.85
CA ALA A 264 14.24 -5.21 -10.71
C ALA A 264 14.37 -5.82 -12.13
N GLU A 265 15.59 -5.87 -12.67
CA GLU A 265 15.83 -6.53 -13.96
C GLU A 265 15.54 -8.04 -13.92
N ARG A 266 15.94 -8.71 -12.81
CA ARG A 266 15.69 -10.16 -12.63
C ARG A 266 14.22 -10.51 -12.45
N VAL A 267 13.37 -9.57 -11.98
CA VAL A 267 11.91 -9.79 -11.96
C VAL A 267 11.35 -10.04 -13.36
N GLY A 268 12.04 -9.57 -14.40
CA GLY A 268 11.71 -9.90 -15.79
C GLY A 268 10.65 -8.97 -16.39
N GLU A 269 9.81 -9.53 -17.25
CA GLU A 269 8.81 -8.79 -18.03
C GLU A 269 7.57 -8.42 -17.17
N HIS A 270 7.81 -8.04 -15.93
CA HIS A 270 6.78 -7.62 -14.99
C HIS A 270 6.33 -6.18 -15.26
N ARG A 271 5.01 -5.98 -15.31
CA ARG A 271 4.37 -4.67 -15.38
C ARG A 271 4.11 -4.15 -13.98
N THR A 272 4.48 -2.91 -13.71
CA THR A 272 4.19 -2.30 -12.40
C THR A 272 2.68 -2.20 -12.17
N SER A 273 2.26 -2.14 -10.90
CA SER A 273 0.84 -1.98 -10.55
C SER A 273 0.21 -0.73 -11.17
N THR A 274 0.98 0.37 -11.25
CA THR A 274 0.50 1.63 -11.85
C THR A 274 0.35 1.50 -13.37
N LEU A 275 1.21 0.74 -14.05
CA LEU A 275 1.04 0.45 -15.47
C LEU A 275 -0.20 -0.44 -15.71
N GLN A 276 -0.44 -1.42 -14.85
CA GLN A 276 -1.65 -2.24 -14.92
C GLN A 276 -2.92 -1.40 -14.71
N ASP A 277 -2.92 -0.47 -13.74
CA ASP A 277 -4.02 0.46 -13.52
C ASP A 277 -4.25 1.36 -14.74
N LEU A 278 -3.18 1.87 -15.37
CA LEU A 278 -3.26 2.65 -16.60
C LEU A 278 -3.88 1.86 -17.76
N GLU A 279 -3.45 0.63 -17.98
CA GLU A 279 -3.97 -0.26 -19.03
C GLU A 279 -5.44 -0.64 -18.80
N ALA A 280 -5.84 -0.71 -17.52
CA ALA A 280 -7.22 -0.95 -17.12
C ALA A 280 -8.09 0.32 -17.08
N GLY A 281 -7.57 1.50 -17.47
CA GLY A 281 -8.29 2.78 -17.43
C GLY A 281 -8.69 3.22 -16.02
N LYS A 282 -7.91 2.84 -14.99
CA LYS A 282 -8.18 3.18 -13.59
C LYS A 282 -7.35 4.40 -13.16
N ARG A 283 -7.84 5.13 -12.16
CA ARG A 283 -7.10 6.21 -11.51
C ARG A 283 -5.72 5.72 -11.04
N LEU A 284 -4.68 6.53 -11.30
CA LEU A 284 -3.30 6.21 -10.95
C LEU A 284 -2.96 6.67 -9.53
N GLU A 285 -2.22 5.85 -8.78
CA GLU A 285 -1.77 6.18 -7.41
C GLU A 285 -0.46 7.00 -7.42
N LEU A 286 -0.38 8.09 -8.21
CA LEU A 286 0.83 8.90 -8.30
C LEU A 286 1.03 9.78 -7.06
N ASP A 287 -0.04 10.20 -6.40
CA ASP A 287 -0.01 11.11 -5.27
C ASP A 287 0.85 10.55 -4.13
N ALA A 288 0.48 9.40 -3.58
CA ALA A 288 1.21 8.79 -2.46
C ALA A 288 2.58 8.20 -2.88
N LEU A 289 2.74 7.80 -4.16
CA LEU A 289 3.97 7.15 -4.63
C LEU A 289 5.07 8.12 -5.02
N LEU A 290 4.71 9.30 -5.56
CA LEU A 290 5.69 10.21 -6.15
C LEU A 290 5.47 11.66 -5.75
N VAL A 291 4.24 12.19 -5.86
CA VAL A 291 3.99 13.62 -5.57
C VAL A 291 4.26 13.93 -4.10
N ALA A 292 3.88 13.02 -3.18
CA ALA A 292 4.22 13.13 -1.77
C ALA A 292 5.75 13.10 -1.52
N VAL A 293 6.51 12.33 -2.31
CA VAL A 293 7.99 12.33 -2.21
C VAL A 293 8.57 13.66 -2.64
N VAL A 294 7.99 14.28 -3.67
CA VAL A 294 8.39 15.64 -4.09
C VAL A 294 8.05 16.68 -3.02
N GLU A 295 6.88 16.58 -2.35
CA GLU A 295 6.54 17.42 -1.20
C GLU A 295 7.54 17.25 -0.04
N LEU A 296 7.95 16.00 0.23
CA LEU A 296 8.99 15.71 1.24
C LEU A 296 10.37 16.26 0.84
N ALA A 297 10.71 16.29 -0.45
CA ALA A 297 11.92 16.94 -0.96
C ALA A 297 11.91 18.45 -0.69
N ASP A 298 10.74 19.10 -0.90
CA ASP A 298 10.57 20.52 -0.57
C ASP A 298 10.69 20.78 0.93
N LEU A 299 10.07 19.91 1.74
CA LEU A 299 10.09 20.02 3.20
C LEU A 299 11.51 19.92 3.78
N THR A 300 12.37 19.12 3.15
CA THR A 300 13.75 18.85 3.61
C THR A 300 14.80 19.68 2.85
N ASP A 301 14.38 20.57 1.95
CA ASP A 301 15.26 21.32 1.04
C ASP A 301 16.26 20.41 0.29
N THR A 302 15.78 19.20 -0.08
CA THR A 302 16.59 18.20 -0.78
C THR A 302 16.39 18.33 -2.29
N PRO A 303 17.45 18.53 -3.10
CA PRO A 303 17.33 18.55 -4.55
C PRO A 303 16.76 17.23 -5.11
N ALA A 304 15.71 17.32 -5.93
CA ALA A 304 15.06 16.15 -6.53
C ALA A 304 14.61 16.41 -7.99
N PRO A 305 15.51 16.83 -8.90
CA PRO A 305 15.15 17.19 -10.26
C PRO A 305 14.57 16.04 -11.08
N THR A 306 15.06 14.80 -10.89
CA THR A 306 14.59 13.62 -11.58
C THR A 306 13.16 13.27 -11.15
N LEU A 307 12.89 13.21 -9.83
CA LEU A 307 11.56 12.92 -9.30
C LEU A 307 10.55 14.00 -9.70
N ARG A 308 10.93 15.28 -9.69
CA ARG A 308 10.07 16.38 -10.16
C ARG A 308 9.72 16.22 -11.64
N GLY A 309 10.70 15.87 -12.48
CA GLY A 309 10.47 15.62 -13.90
C GLY A 309 9.51 14.46 -14.14
N LEU A 310 9.71 13.33 -13.43
CA LEU A 310 8.82 12.18 -13.48
C LEU A 310 7.41 12.54 -12.98
N ALA A 311 7.29 13.29 -11.88
CA ALA A 311 6.01 13.74 -11.33
C ALA A 311 5.25 14.60 -12.33
N ALA A 312 5.90 15.64 -12.87
CA ALA A 312 5.27 16.55 -13.84
C ALA A 312 4.76 15.79 -15.07
N ALA A 313 5.59 14.92 -15.65
CA ALA A 313 5.22 14.19 -16.86
C ALA A 313 4.11 13.15 -16.61
N SER A 314 4.20 12.36 -15.52
CA SER A 314 3.23 11.31 -15.24
C SER A 314 1.87 11.84 -14.75
N THR A 315 1.85 12.92 -13.97
CA THR A 315 0.60 13.56 -13.55
C THR A 315 -0.11 14.25 -14.72
N LEU A 316 0.64 14.88 -15.64
CA LEU A 316 0.06 15.44 -16.86
C LEU A 316 -0.53 14.32 -17.74
N LEU A 317 0.16 13.19 -17.88
CA LEU A 317 -0.37 12.04 -18.62
C LEU A 317 -1.66 11.53 -17.97
N ALA A 318 -1.69 11.35 -16.63
CA ALA A 318 -2.89 10.92 -15.91
C ALA A 318 -4.05 11.89 -16.14
N ALA A 319 -3.82 13.20 -16.03
CA ALA A 319 -4.82 14.23 -16.27
C ALA A 319 -5.35 14.22 -17.71
N SER A 320 -4.46 14.08 -18.71
CA SER A 320 -4.82 14.04 -20.12
C SER A 320 -5.70 12.83 -20.49
N LEU A 321 -5.62 11.75 -19.72
CA LEU A 321 -6.40 10.53 -19.88
C LEU A 321 -7.64 10.47 -18.95
N GLY A 322 -7.84 11.47 -18.07
CA GLY A 322 -8.91 11.46 -17.06
C GLY A 322 -8.73 10.40 -15.98
N LEU A 323 -7.46 10.07 -15.65
CA LEU A 323 -7.07 9.05 -14.66
C LEU A 323 -6.36 9.64 -13.42
N SER A 324 -6.53 10.94 -13.17
CA SER A 324 -5.97 11.66 -12.02
C SER A 324 -6.86 11.55 -10.77
#